data_46f6b90f9b3054de5e9c8939d574823d
#
_entry.id   46f6b90f9b3054de5e9c8939d574823d
#
_cell.length_a   1.000
_cell.length_b   1.000
_cell.length_c   1.000
_cell.angle_alpha   90.00
_cell.angle_beta   90.00
_cell.angle_gamma   90.00
#
_symmetry.space_group_name_H-M   'P 1'
#
loop_
_entity.id
_entity.type
_entity.pdbx_description
1 polymer ?
#
loop_
_entity_poly.entity_id
_entity_poly.type
_entity_poly.pdbx_seq_one_letter_code
_entity_poly.pdbx_strand_id
1 'polypeptide(L)'
;MKIIQAPKGTVPETFTKSIFLAGPTPRDDNAEDWRPEAIRLLEEAGYDGIVFNPNPGVKPDYDDQVSWERDTMNMADIILFWVPREMKHMPALTTNFEFGKWVNSGKVVLGYPEDAVSMRYLQTIADLEGVPTSNTLQETVDAAIKKIGKGAPRTGGERNIPMEIWEKPAFQEWLQAQKAAGNRLDGAEVVWQFRVGEKKDRLFLWAIHVDVYIASEDRHKTNEIVIMRPHISAIVAYCWPSTRLSTSVLDNVEVAIVKEFRSPASVGDCFIREVPGGSSLKPGVDPRENGVHEFEEETGVAIEADRLEFKGVRQLAGTLSSHHAHVYAVNLSIPEMGALKKEVGKMHGVAEDTEQTYVEVYTLAELLDETNPLTDWSTLGMILAALPADVFYHE
;
A
#
# COMPACT_ATOMS: atom_id res chain seq x y z
N MET A 1 -17.58 17.31 16.78
CA MET A 1 -18.10 16.20 15.95
C MET A 1 -19.29 16.65 15.12
N LYS A 2 -19.49 16.12 13.88
CA LYS A 2 -20.67 16.39 13.04
C LYS A 2 -21.32 15.08 12.62
N ILE A 3 -22.62 14.94 12.89
CA ILE A 3 -23.40 13.76 12.52
C ILE A 3 -24.04 14.01 11.15
N ILE A 4 -23.85 13.07 10.23
CA ILE A 4 -24.46 13.06 8.89
C ILE A 4 -25.50 11.94 8.87
N GLN A 5 -26.75 12.32 8.82
CA GLN A 5 -27.89 11.42 8.91
C GLN A 5 -28.33 10.94 7.52
N ALA A 6 -28.51 9.63 7.35
CA ALA A 6 -29.08 9.04 6.13
C ALA A 6 -30.51 9.53 5.86
N PRO A 7 -30.97 9.50 4.59
CA PRO A 7 -30.18 9.49 3.36
C PRO A 7 -29.90 10.92 2.85
N LYS A 8 -30.28 11.96 3.57
CA LYS A 8 -30.29 13.36 3.12
C LYS A 8 -29.21 14.25 3.75
N GLY A 9 -28.41 13.69 4.65
CA GLY A 9 -27.34 14.44 5.30
C GLY A 9 -26.25 14.86 4.30
N THR A 10 -25.99 16.19 4.22
CA THR A 10 -24.96 16.73 3.33
C THR A 10 -23.57 16.53 3.94
N VAL A 11 -22.73 15.77 3.24
CA VAL A 11 -21.32 15.59 3.62
C VAL A 11 -20.56 16.89 3.33
N PRO A 12 -19.78 17.42 4.29
CA PRO A 12 -18.95 18.60 4.07
C PRO A 12 -17.95 18.39 2.91
N GLU A 13 -17.63 19.47 2.21
CA GLU A 13 -16.62 19.44 1.15
C GLU A 13 -15.22 19.03 1.67
N THR A 14 -14.95 19.37 2.94
CA THR A 14 -13.70 19.02 3.62
C THR A 14 -13.98 18.47 5.01
N PHE A 15 -13.29 17.40 5.38
CA PHE A 15 -13.25 16.90 6.75
C PHE A 15 -11.90 16.22 7.05
N THR A 16 -11.63 15.96 8.33
CA THR A 16 -10.35 15.38 8.78
C THR A 16 -10.40 13.88 8.99
N LYS A 17 -11.52 13.35 9.45
CA LYS A 17 -11.72 11.92 9.77
C LYS A 17 -13.19 11.58 9.86
N SER A 18 -13.53 10.30 9.66
CA SER A 18 -14.92 9.84 9.61
C SER A 18 -15.10 8.42 10.12
N ILE A 19 -16.23 8.19 10.80
CA ILE A 19 -16.68 6.87 11.30
C ILE A 19 -18.08 6.61 10.77
N PHE A 20 -18.30 5.41 10.22
CA PHE A 20 -19.64 4.91 9.87
C PHE A 20 -20.13 3.95 10.95
N LEU A 21 -21.38 4.15 11.45
CA LEU A 21 -22.00 3.32 12.48
C LEU A 21 -22.77 2.15 11.86
N ALA A 22 -22.08 1.05 11.56
CA ALA A 22 -22.66 -0.16 10.97
C ALA A 22 -23.21 -1.12 12.03
N GLY A 23 -24.34 -1.71 11.74
CA GLY A 23 -24.99 -2.67 12.65
C GLY A 23 -26.50 -2.73 12.47
N PRO A 24 -27.19 -3.67 13.15
CA PRO A 24 -28.60 -3.84 12.98
C PRO A 24 -29.38 -2.61 13.47
N THR A 25 -30.45 -2.34 12.76
CA THR A 25 -31.49 -1.39 13.19
C THR A 25 -32.65 -2.17 13.78
N PRO A 26 -33.24 -1.73 14.92
CA PRO A 26 -34.43 -2.33 15.50
C PRO A 26 -35.59 -2.43 14.48
N ARG A 27 -36.28 -3.56 14.48
CA ARG A 27 -37.45 -3.79 13.61
C ARG A 27 -38.73 -3.23 14.20
N ASP A 28 -38.75 -3.07 15.51
CA ASP A 28 -39.88 -2.59 16.29
C ASP A 28 -39.40 -1.98 17.63
N ASP A 29 -40.33 -1.47 18.41
CA ASP A 29 -40.07 -0.75 19.67
C ASP A 29 -39.59 -1.67 20.83
N ASN A 30 -39.44 -2.98 20.61
CA ASN A 30 -38.99 -3.92 21.65
C ASN A 30 -37.48 -4.04 21.73
N ALA A 31 -36.74 -3.36 20.86
CA ALA A 31 -35.30 -3.24 20.93
C ALA A 31 -34.89 -1.77 20.80
N GLU A 32 -33.86 -1.38 21.53
CA GLU A 32 -33.35 -0.01 21.48
C GLU A 32 -32.29 0.13 20.38
N ASP A 33 -32.26 1.29 19.71
CA ASP A 33 -31.19 1.63 18.81
C ASP A 33 -29.92 1.97 19.61
N TRP A 34 -28.85 1.27 19.32
CA TRP A 34 -27.57 1.43 19.99
C TRP A 34 -26.77 2.67 19.53
N ARG A 35 -27.13 3.26 18.38
CA ARG A 35 -26.37 4.36 17.76
C ARG A 35 -26.37 5.65 18.59
N PRO A 36 -27.47 6.05 19.26
CA PRO A 36 -27.43 7.20 20.16
C PRO A 36 -26.38 7.06 21.26
N GLU A 37 -26.22 5.86 21.82
CA GLU A 37 -25.19 5.59 22.83
C GLU A 37 -23.79 5.62 22.23
N ALA A 38 -23.56 5.05 21.03
CA ALA A 38 -22.29 5.16 20.33
C ALA A 38 -21.88 6.62 20.08
N ILE A 39 -22.85 7.46 19.67
CA ILE A 39 -22.65 8.90 19.45
C ILE A 39 -22.26 9.60 20.76
N ARG A 40 -22.94 9.29 21.87
CA ARG A 40 -22.61 9.83 23.19
C ARG A 40 -21.19 9.48 23.61
N LEU A 41 -20.79 8.22 23.43
CA LEU A 41 -19.45 7.73 23.76
C LEU A 41 -18.37 8.41 22.91
N LEU A 42 -18.62 8.63 21.61
CA LEU A 42 -17.74 9.38 20.72
C LEU A 42 -17.57 10.84 21.17
N GLU A 43 -18.66 11.50 21.63
CA GLU A 43 -18.62 12.85 22.17
C GLU A 43 -17.80 12.94 23.46
N GLU A 44 -18.04 12.01 24.40
CA GLU A 44 -17.29 11.93 25.67
C GLU A 44 -15.79 11.67 25.47
N ALA A 45 -15.44 10.85 24.45
CA ALA A 45 -14.07 10.63 24.05
C ALA A 45 -13.43 11.82 23.31
N GLY A 46 -14.16 12.91 23.07
CA GLY A 46 -13.66 14.09 22.36
C GLY A 46 -13.46 13.89 20.86
N TYR A 47 -14.16 12.94 20.24
CA TYR A 47 -14.07 12.75 18.78
C TYR A 47 -14.60 13.98 18.05
N ASP A 48 -13.82 14.54 17.13
CA ASP A 48 -14.08 15.81 16.45
C ASP A 48 -14.36 15.68 14.94
N GLY A 49 -14.44 14.43 14.43
CA GLY A 49 -14.67 14.12 13.01
C GLY A 49 -16.14 14.04 12.59
N ILE A 50 -16.37 13.37 11.46
CA ILE A 50 -17.69 13.04 10.90
C ILE A 50 -18.17 11.70 11.45
N VAL A 51 -19.45 11.60 11.78
CA VAL A 51 -20.14 10.34 12.07
C VAL A 51 -21.26 10.13 11.06
N PHE A 52 -21.17 9.09 10.26
CA PHE A 52 -22.21 8.66 9.35
C PHE A 52 -23.20 7.75 10.11
N ASN A 53 -24.42 8.23 10.28
CA ASN A 53 -25.49 7.47 10.95
C ASN A 53 -26.52 6.99 9.92
N PRO A 54 -26.58 5.66 9.62
CA PRO A 54 -27.49 5.11 8.61
C PRO A 54 -28.95 5.02 9.08
N ASN A 55 -29.23 5.17 10.38
CA ASN A 55 -30.63 5.10 10.87
C ASN A 55 -31.31 6.48 10.77
N PRO A 56 -32.22 6.69 9.80
CA PRO A 56 -32.84 7.99 9.59
C PRO A 56 -33.97 8.33 10.60
N GLY A 57 -34.36 7.39 11.48
CA GLY A 57 -35.50 7.53 12.39
C GLY A 57 -36.88 7.50 11.71
N VAL A 58 -36.92 7.63 10.40
CA VAL A 58 -38.10 7.50 9.54
C VAL A 58 -37.79 6.59 8.36
N LYS A 59 -38.80 5.90 7.82
CA LYS A 59 -38.57 4.99 6.70
C LYS A 59 -38.22 5.80 5.42
N PRO A 60 -36.98 5.73 4.91
CA PRO A 60 -36.59 6.44 3.70
C PRO A 60 -37.02 5.68 2.43
N ASP A 61 -36.78 6.29 1.26
CA ASP A 61 -36.75 5.52 0.03
C ASP A 61 -35.62 4.49 0.11
N TYR A 62 -35.86 3.26 -0.33
CA TYR A 62 -34.94 2.15 -0.15
C TYR A 62 -33.67 2.32 -1.02
N ASP A 63 -33.81 2.76 -2.26
CA ASP A 63 -32.69 2.90 -3.19
C ASP A 63 -31.79 4.08 -2.79
N ASP A 64 -32.38 5.17 -2.31
CA ASP A 64 -31.65 6.32 -1.76
C ASP A 64 -30.82 5.91 -0.53
N GLN A 65 -31.41 5.09 0.36
CA GLN A 65 -30.73 4.59 1.57
C GLN A 65 -29.52 3.70 1.19
N VAL A 66 -29.72 2.72 0.30
CA VAL A 66 -28.65 1.80 -0.13
C VAL A 66 -27.52 2.56 -0.82
N SER A 67 -27.85 3.52 -1.68
CA SER A 67 -26.85 4.33 -2.36
C SER A 67 -26.04 5.17 -1.38
N TRP A 68 -26.70 5.83 -0.44
CA TRP A 68 -26.05 6.63 0.58
C TRP A 68 -25.13 5.79 1.50
N GLU A 69 -25.60 4.62 1.97
CA GLU A 69 -24.79 3.71 2.78
C GLU A 69 -23.54 3.25 2.04
N ARG A 70 -23.66 2.83 0.78
CA ARG A 70 -22.53 2.43 -0.05
C ARG A 70 -21.49 3.54 -0.16
N ASP A 71 -21.93 4.75 -0.50
CA ASP A 71 -21.05 5.89 -0.75
C ASP A 71 -20.36 6.36 0.54
N THR A 72 -21.10 6.40 1.65
CA THR A 72 -20.55 6.82 2.95
C THR A 72 -19.68 5.74 3.61
N MET A 73 -19.96 4.45 3.42
CA MET A 73 -19.04 3.39 3.82
C MET A 73 -17.74 3.43 3.02
N ASN A 74 -17.80 3.74 1.72
CA ASN A 74 -16.60 3.94 0.92
C ASN A 74 -15.77 5.13 1.44
N MET A 75 -16.43 6.22 1.79
CA MET A 75 -15.82 7.45 2.31
C MET A 75 -15.30 7.30 3.76
N ALA A 76 -15.90 6.45 4.57
CA ALA A 76 -15.54 6.30 5.98
C ALA A 76 -14.09 5.81 6.15
N ASP A 77 -13.36 6.41 7.09
CA ASP A 77 -12.05 5.92 7.51
C ASP A 77 -12.17 4.64 8.35
N ILE A 78 -13.17 4.60 9.22
CA ILE A 78 -13.51 3.44 10.03
C ILE A 78 -14.99 3.10 9.86
N ILE A 79 -15.25 1.81 9.71
CA ILE A 79 -16.60 1.24 9.78
C ILE A 79 -16.70 0.52 11.13
N LEU A 80 -17.39 1.15 12.07
CA LEU A 80 -17.62 0.60 13.39
C LEU A 80 -18.83 -0.31 13.33
N PHE A 81 -18.62 -1.62 13.37
CA PHE A 81 -19.66 -2.60 13.52
C PHE A 81 -19.93 -2.84 14.99
N TRP A 82 -21.15 -2.51 15.45
CA TRP A 82 -21.69 -2.96 16.70
C TRP A 82 -22.91 -3.87 16.43
N VAL A 83 -22.84 -5.14 16.88
CA VAL A 83 -23.81 -6.16 16.48
C VAL A 83 -24.48 -6.77 17.72
N PRO A 84 -25.38 -6.05 18.40
CA PRO A 84 -26.18 -6.57 19.51
C PRO A 84 -27.30 -7.47 18.96
N ARG A 85 -26.90 -8.61 18.37
CA ARG A 85 -27.82 -9.47 17.64
C ARG A 85 -28.81 -10.19 18.54
N GLU A 86 -30.08 -9.96 18.26
CA GLU A 86 -31.21 -10.73 18.75
C GLU A 86 -32.07 -11.11 17.54
N MET A 87 -32.45 -12.40 17.41
CA MET A 87 -32.97 -12.92 16.13
C MET A 87 -34.37 -12.41 15.80
N LYS A 88 -35.14 -11.97 16.77
CA LYS A 88 -36.51 -11.51 16.55
C LYS A 88 -36.56 -10.04 16.16
N HIS A 89 -35.90 -9.18 16.92
CA HIS A 89 -36.00 -7.73 16.78
C HIS A 89 -34.80 -7.07 16.10
N MET A 90 -33.56 -7.69 16.16
CA MET A 90 -32.36 -7.19 15.54
C MET A 90 -31.52 -8.32 14.89
N PRO A 91 -31.97 -9.01 13.84
CA PRO A 91 -31.29 -10.19 13.28
C PRO A 91 -30.03 -9.90 12.51
N ALA A 92 -29.74 -8.65 12.18
CA ALA A 92 -28.48 -8.20 11.52
C ALA A 92 -28.18 -8.89 10.18
N LEU A 93 -29.17 -9.13 9.33
CA LEU A 93 -28.97 -9.82 8.05
C LEU A 93 -28.14 -8.97 7.06
N THR A 94 -28.49 -7.71 6.86
CA THR A 94 -27.75 -6.76 6.02
C THR A 94 -26.36 -6.51 6.60
N THR A 95 -26.25 -6.39 7.92
CA THR A 95 -24.99 -6.22 8.63
C THR A 95 -23.99 -7.34 8.32
N ASN A 96 -24.44 -8.60 8.18
CA ASN A 96 -23.54 -9.70 7.77
C ASN A 96 -22.98 -9.51 6.36
N PHE A 97 -23.80 -9.04 5.42
CA PHE A 97 -23.37 -8.75 4.06
C PHE A 97 -22.36 -7.60 4.04
N GLU A 98 -22.64 -6.52 4.75
CA GLU A 98 -21.76 -5.35 4.87
C GLU A 98 -20.42 -5.74 5.53
N PHE A 99 -20.46 -6.49 6.62
CA PHE A 99 -19.26 -6.99 7.27
C PHE A 99 -18.42 -7.83 6.31
N GLY A 100 -19.04 -8.81 5.63
CA GLY A 100 -18.34 -9.63 4.64
C GLY A 100 -17.71 -8.82 3.49
N LYS A 101 -18.35 -7.73 3.06
CA LYS A 101 -17.84 -6.83 2.03
C LYS A 101 -16.62 -6.03 2.52
N TRP A 102 -16.60 -5.59 3.78
CA TRP A 102 -15.61 -4.63 4.28
C TRP A 102 -14.55 -5.23 5.21
N VAL A 103 -14.70 -6.46 5.67
CA VAL A 103 -13.84 -7.07 6.69
C VAL A 103 -12.34 -7.03 6.34
N ASN A 104 -12.01 -7.18 5.05
CA ASN A 104 -10.63 -7.17 4.56
C ASN A 104 -10.13 -5.77 4.12
N SER A 105 -10.97 -4.73 4.30
CA SER A 105 -10.64 -3.36 3.85
C SER A 105 -9.64 -2.62 4.74
N GLY A 106 -9.29 -3.18 5.89
CA GLY A 106 -8.51 -2.48 6.90
C GLY A 106 -9.27 -1.38 7.68
N LYS A 107 -10.54 -1.09 7.34
CA LYS A 107 -11.35 -0.04 7.96
C LYS A 107 -12.20 -0.53 9.13
N VAL A 108 -12.35 -1.85 9.31
CA VAL A 108 -13.35 -2.42 10.22
C VAL A 108 -12.84 -2.50 11.66
N VAL A 109 -13.71 -2.21 12.60
CA VAL A 109 -13.69 -2.68 13.97
C VAL A 109 -14.99 -3.40 14.26
N LEU A 110 -14.98 -4.48 15.04
CA LEU A 110 -16.16 -5.29 15.34
C LEU A 110 -16.40 -5.33 16.84
N GLY A 111 -17.62 -5.04 17.26
CA GLY A 111 -18.06 -5.24 18.62
C GLY A 111 -19.43 -5.93 18.66
N TYR A 112 -19.64 -6.70 19.74
CA TYR A 112 -20.90 -7.35 20.03
C TYR A 112 -20.95 -7.73 21.51
N PRO A 113 -22.12 -7.65 22.19
CA PRO A 113 -22.24 -8.07 23.57
C PRO A 113 -22.09 -9.61 23.68
N GLU A 114 -21.66 -10.10 24.83
CA GLU A 114 -21.42 -11.54 25.07
C GLU A 114 -22.64 -12.43 24.82
N ASP A 115 -23.84 -11.90 25.03
CA ASP A 115 -25.11 -12.59 24.81
C ASP A 115 -25.62 -12.52 23.36
N ALA A 116 -24.91 -11.82 22.46
CA ALA A 116 -25.27 -11.76 21.05
C ALA A 116 -25.19 -13.14 20.40
N VAL A 117 -26.30 -13.54 19.77
CA VAL A 117 -26.43 -14.88 19.21
C VAL A 117 -25.76 -14.99 17.84
N SER A 118 -25.26 -16.20 17.51
CA SER A 118 -24.73 -16.53 16.17
C SER A 118 -23.57 -15.65 15.71
N MET A 119 -22.69 -15.19 16.61
CA MET A 119 -21.53 -14.34 16.28
C MET A 119 -20.29 -15.10 15.87
N ARG A 120 -20.21 -16.41 16.14
CA ARG A 120 -19.01 -17.22 15.91
C ARG A 120 -18.40 -17.08 14.51
N TYR A 121 -19.23 -17.03 13.47
CA TYR A 121 -18.73 -16.92 12.08
C TYR A 121 -18.08 -15.54 11.84
N LEU A 122 -18.73 -14.45 12.27
CA LEU A 122 -18.16 -13.10 12.11
C LEU A 122 -16.86 -12.96 12.89
N GLN A 123 -16.83 -13.48 14.12
CA GLN A 123 -15.62 -13.48 14.94
C GLN A 123 -14.47 -14.23 14.26
N THR A 124 -14.73 -15.46 13.78
CA THR A 124 -13.70 -16.26 13.09
C THR A 124 -13.12 -15.51 11.88
N ILE A 125 -13.97 -14.87 11.07
CA ILE A 125 -13.51 -14.08 9.92
C ILE A 125 -12.76 -12.83 10.38
N ALA A 126 -13.23 -12.15 11.43
CA ALA A 126 -12.52 -11.01 12.01
C ALA A 126 -11.10 -11.39 12.46
N ASP A 127 -10.95 -12.52 13.15
CA ASP A 127 -9.66 -13.03 13.61
C ASP A 127 -8.73 -13.34 12.43
N LEU A 128 -9.24 -13.99 11.36
CA LEU A 128 -8.48 -14.30 10.15
C LEU A 128 -8.02 -13.06 9.38
N GLU A 129 -8.81 -11.97 9.43
CA GLU A 129 -8.50 -10.70 8.77
C GLU A 129 -7.85 -9.66 9.70
N GLY A 130 -7.52 -10.05 10.94
CA GLY A 130 -6.85 -9.17 11.91
C GLY A 130 -7.70 -7.98 12.36
N VAL A 131 -9.03 -8.10 12.31
CA VAL A 131 -9.97 -7.07 12.74
C VAL A 131 -10.03 -7.03 14.27
N PRO A 132 -9.85 -5.85 14.91
CA PRO A 132 -10.05 -5.70 16.34
C PRO A 132 -11.48 -6.06 16.74
N THR A 133 -11.65 -6.89 17.78
CA THR A 133 -12.93 -7.31 18.32
C THR A 133 -13.06 -6.92 19.79
N SER A 134 -14.29 -6.57 20.23
CA SER A 134 -14.61 -6.15 21.60
C SER A 134 -16.00 -6.66 22.03
N ASN A 135 -16.23 -6.78 23.34
CA ASN A 135 -17.52 -7.21 23.88
C ASN A 135 -18.34 -6.08 24.48
N THR A 136 -17.83 -4.85 24.49
CA THR A 136 -18.56 -3.67 24.93
C THR A 136 -18.57 -2.59 23.83
N LEU A 137 -19.62 -1.78 23.79
CA LEU A 137 -19.73 -0.67 22.86
C LEU A 137 -18.62 0.37 23.10
N GLN A 138 -18.29 0.62 24.39
CA GLN A 138 -17.21 1.54 24.78
C GLN A 138 -15.87 1.10 24.19
N GLU A 139 -15.46 -0.16 24.40
CA GLU A 139 -14.20 -0.68 23.85
C GLU A 139 -14.16 -0.65 22.32
N THR A 140 -15.31 -0.87 21.67
CA THR A 140 -15.44 -0.80 20.21
C THR A 140 -15.23 0.63 19.70
N VAL A 141 -15.79 1.62 20.40
CA VAL A 141 -15.59 3.05 20.12
C VAL A 141 -14.13 3.44 20.34
N ASP A 142 -13.52 3.01 21.45
CA ASP A 142 -12.11 3.29 21.76
C ASP A 142 -11.18 2.69 20.69
N ALA A 143 -11.46 1.46 20.23
CA ALA A 143 -10.72 0.81 19.15
C ALA A 143 -10.85 1.58 17.84
N ALA A 144 -12.03 2.10 17.50
CA ALA A 144 -12.27 2.92 16.31
C ALA A 144 -11.47 4.23 16.37
N ILE A 145 -11.54 4.95 17.50
CA ILE A 145 -10.79 6.21 17.71
C ILE A 145 -9.29 5.98 17.62
N LYS A 146 -8.79 4.94 18.28
CA LYS A 146 -7.37 4.57 18.24
C LYS A 146 -6.90 4.27 16.82
N LYS A 147 -7.69 3.52 16.06
CA LYS A 147 -7.36 3.11 14.69
C LYS A 147 -7.35 4.29 13.72
N ILE A 148 -8.26 5.24 13.86
CA ILE A 148 -8.38 6.40 12.97
C ILE A 148 -7.29 7.46 13.23
N GLY A 149 -6.78 7.55 14.44
CA GLY A 149 -5.73 8.50 14.82
C GLY A 149 -6.16 9.97 14.73
N LYS A 150 -5.21 10.84 14.36
CA LYS A 150 -5.43 12.30 14.33
C LYS A 150 -6.30 12.75 13.15
N GLY A 151 -6.27 12.02 12.04
CA GLY A 151 -6.90 12.46 10.80
C GLY A 151 -6.09 13.51 10.05
N ALA A 152 -6.54 13.86 8.83
CA ALA A 152 -5.95 14.89 7.98
C ALA A 152 -7.02 15.57 7.13
N PRO A 153 -6.94 16.90 6.87
CA PRO A 153 -7.88 17.59 5.99
C PRO A 153 -7.86 16.98 4.58
N ARG A 154 -9.03 16.57 4.07
CA ARG A 154 -9.20 15.97 2.74
C ARG A 154 -10.41 16.58 2.05
N THR A 155 -10.30 16.77 0.72
CA THR A 155 -11.34 17.36 -0.10
C THR A 155 -11.57 16.56 -1.39
N GLY A 156 -12.70 16.73 -2.05
CA GLY A 156 -13.01 16.00 -3.29
C GLY A 156 -12.88 14.49 -3.11
N GLY A 157 -12.25 13.81 -4.05
CA GLY A 157 -11.97 12.37 -3.99
C GLY A 157 -10.99 11.95 -2.90
N GLU A 158 -10.20 12.88 -2.36
CA GLU A 158 -9.30 12.61 -1.24
C GLU A 158 -10.06 12.07 -0.01
N ARG A 159 -11.32 12.48 0.18
CA ARG A 159 -12.19 12.03 1.28
C ARG A 159 -12.48 10.52 1.24
N ASN A 160 -12.33 9.90 0.07
CA ASN A 160 -12.56 8.47 -0.13
C ASN A 160 -11.32 7.62 0.17
N ILE A 161 -10.18 8.26 0.48
CA ILE A 161 -8.94 7.57 0.81
C ILE A 161 -8.87 7.37 2.33
N PRO A 162 -8.86 6.11 2.82
CA PRO A 162 -8.75 5.83 4.26
C PRO A 162 -7.45 6.37 4.84
N MET A 163 -7.46 6.77 6.12
CA MET A 163 -6.29 7.33 6.79
C MET A 163 -5.06 6.42 6.71
N GLU A 164 -5.23 5.11 6.77
CA GLU A 164 -4.12 4.17 6.63
C GLU A 164 -3.37 4.29 5.30
N ILE A 165 -4.09 4.53 4.18
CA ILE A 165 -3.49 4.77 2.87
C ILE A 165 -3.02 6.22 2.75
N TRP A 166 -3.81 7.17 3.28
CA TRP A 166 -3.48 8.59 3.26
C TRP A 166 -2.09 8.88 3.84
N GLU A 167 -1.73 8.21 4.93
CA GLU A 167 -0.45 8.38 5.61
C GLU A 167 0.74 7.70 4.90
N LYS A 168 0.49 6.94 3.82
CA LYS A 168 1.58 6.26 3.10
C LYS A 168 2.36 7.24 2.20
N PRO A 169 3.71 7.26 2.27
CA PRO A 169 4.54 8.10 1.43
C PRO A 169 4.22 7.98 -0.06
N ALA A 170 4.08 6.75 -0.57
CA ALA A 170 3.77 6.49 -1.98
C ALA A 170 2.47 7.15 -2.45
N PHE A 171 1.44 7.21 -1.59
CA PHE A 171 0.20 7.92 -1.90
C PHE A 171 0.38 9.42 -1.84
N GLN A 172 1.04 9.94 -0.80
CA GLN A 172 1.25 11.38 -0.63
C GLN A 172 2.12 11.98 -1.74
N GLU A 173 3.18 11.31 -2.15
CA GLU A 173 4.04 11.75 -3.24
C GLU A 173 3.30 11.77 -4.57
N TRP A 174 2.52 10.72 -4.86
CA TRP A 174 1.64 10.70 -6.04
C TRP A 174 0.65 11.86 -6.03
N LEU A 175 -0.06 12.08 -4.91
CA LEU A 175 -1.04 13.14 -4.79
C LEU A 175 -0.40 14.53 -4.93
N GLN A 176 0.79 14.74 -4.33
CA GLN A 176 1.52 15.99 -4.45
C GLN A 176 1.99 16.24 -5.89
N ALA A 177 2.41 15.22 -6.62
CA ALA A 177 2.75 15.33 -8.03
C ALA A 177 1.53 15.75 -8.88
N GLN A 178 0.34 15.17 -8.62
CA GLN A 178 -0.90 15.61 -9.27
C GLN A 178 -1.21 17.08 -8.96
N LYS A 179 -1.16 17.47 -7.70
CA LYS A 179 -1.41 18.85 -7.27
C LYS A 179 -0.39 19.84 -7.86
N ALA A 180 0.89 19.48 -7.94
CA ALA A 180 1.94 20.31 -8.52
C ALA A 180 1.72 20.53 -10.04
N ALA A 181 1.11 19.57 -10.72
CA ALA A 181 0.68 19.73 -12.12
C ALA A 181 -0.64 20.51 -12.28
N GLY A 182 -1.25 20.99 -11.17
CA GLY A 182 -2.55 21.66 -11.16
C GLY A 182 -3.74 20.71 -11.23
N ASN A 183 -3.52 19.38 -11.24
CA ASN A 183 -4.57 18.37 -11.29
C ASN A 183 -5.29 18.25 -9.94
N ARG A 184 -6.49 17.65 -9.97
CA ARG A 184 -7.32 17.45 -8.79
C ARG A 184 -7.89 16.03 -8.75
N LEU A 185 -7.84 15.39 -7.58
CA LEU A 185 -8.50 14.11 -7.34
C LEU A 185 -9.97 14.39 -6.98
N ASP A 186 -10.88 14.12 -7.92
CA ASP A 186 -12.31 14.37 -7.75
C ASP A 186 -13.08 13.13 -7.28
N GLY A 187 -12.58 11.94 -7.59
CA GLY A 187 -13.10 10.67 -7.11
C GLY A 187 -12.02 9.63 -6.85
N ALA A 188 -12.27 8.75 -5.88
CA ALA A 188 -11.40 7.63 -5.57
C ALA A 188 -12.18 6.45 -4.98
N GLU A 189 -11.74 5.24 -5.30
CA GLU A 189 -12.22 4.00 -4.67
C GLU A 189 -11.04 3.05 -4.49
N VAL A 190 -10.81 2.55 -3.28
CA VAL A 190 -9.82 1.50 -3.02
C VAL A 190 -10.41 0.18 -3.50
N VAL A 191 -9.96 -0.31 -4.65
CA VAL A 191 -10.55 -1.49 -5.30
C VAL A 191 -9.91 -2.80 -4.85
N TRP A 192 -8.69 -2.74 -4.31
CA TRP A 192 -7.99 -3.92 -3.81
C TRP A 192 -6.88 -3.56 -2.84
N GLN A 193 -6.60 -4.48 -1.90
CA GLN A 193 -5.52 -4.37 -0.92
C GLN A 193 -4.87 -5.73 -0.67
N PHE A 194 -3.56 -5.74 -0.50
CA PHE A 194 -2.82 -6.91 -0.04
C PHE A 194 -2.09 -6.58 1.26
N ARG A 195 -2.34 -7.37 2.28
CA ARG A 195 -1.82 -7.19 3.62
C ARG A 195 -0.93 -8.33 4.02
N VAL A 196 0.14 -8.03 4.73
CA VAL A 196 1.16 -8.97 5.20
C VAL A 196 1.25 -8.96 6.73
N GLY A 197 1.99 -9.90 7.29
CA GLY A 197 2.10 -10.13 8.74
C GLY A 197 1.11 -11.19 9.24
N GLU A 198 1.39 -11.77 10.40
CA GLU A 198 0.57 -12.85 10.99
C GLU A 198 -0.91 -12.47 11.15
N LYS A 199 -1.17 -11.20 11.46
CA LYS A 199 -2.53 -10.65 11.65
C LYS A 199 -2.99 -9.77 10.50
N LYS A 200 -2.36 -9.84 9.33
CA LYS A 200 -2.61 -8.95 8.19
C LYS A 200 -2.64 -7.46 8.58
N ASP A 201 -1.81 -7.10 9.54
CA ASP A 201 -1.78 -5.78 10.17
C ASP A 201 -1.00 -4.74 9.36
N ARG A 202 -0.24 -5.17 8.35
CA ARG A 202 0.59 -4.29 7.53
C ARG A 202 0.09 -4.24 6.08
N LEU A 203 -0.33 -3.07 5.63
CA LEU A 203 -0.68 -2.83 4.23
C LEU A 203 0.59 -2.76 3.37
N PHE A 204 0.72 -3.67 2.42
CA PHE A 204 1.89 -3.79 1.54
C PHE A 204 1.62 -3.28 0.12
N LEU A 205 0.51 -3.69 -0.48
CA LEU A 205 0.15 -3.33 -1.85
C LEU A 205 -1.33 -2.94 -1.91
N TRP A 206 -1.65 -1.88 -2.65
CA TRP A 206 -3.03 -1.45 -2.84
C TRP A 206 -3.27 -0.87 -4.22
N ALA A 207 -4.51 -0.91 -4.67
CA ALA A 207 -4.95 -0.37 -5.95
C ALA A 207 -6.13 0.59 -5.74
N ILE A 208 -6.05 1.76 -6.35
CA ILE A 208 -7.05 2.81 -6.26
C ILE A 208 -7.57 3.11 -7.67
N HIS A 209 -8.87 2.97 -7.89
CA HIS A 209 -9.54 3.52 -9.06
C HIS A 209 -9.73 5.02 -8.83
N VAL A 210 -9.35 5.85 -9.79
CA VAL A 210 -9.30 7.30 -9.62
C VAL A 210 -10.11 8.03 -10.69
N ASP A 211 -10.69 9.16 -10.28
CA ASP A 211 -11.18 10.21 -11.15
C ASP A 211 -10.30 11.44 -10.94
N VAL A 212 -9.44 11.72 -11.92
CA VAL A 212 -8.51 12.86 -11.88
C VAL A 212 -8.94 13.90 -12.91
N TYR A 213 -9.21 15.13 -12.45
CA TYR A 213 -9.34 16.28 -13.33
C TYR A 213 -7.96 16.76 -13.76
N ILE A 214 -7.71 16.75 -15.07
CA ILE A 214 -6.46 17.16 -15.71
C ILE A 214 -6.57 18.62 -16.10
N ALA A 215 -5.93 19.51 -15.33
CA ALA A 215 -6.06 20.95 -15.51
C ALA A 215 -5.56 21.45 -16.87
N SER A 216 -4.48 20.88 -17.41
CA SER A 216 -3.90 21.26 -18.70
C SER A 216 -4.77 20.90 -19.92
N GLU A 217 -5.71 19.96 -19.74
CA GLU A 217 -6.58 19.44 -20.81
C GLU A 217 -8.06 19.75 -20.56
N ASP A 218 -8.40 20.37 -19.43
CA ASP A 218 -9.77 20.69 -18.99
C ASP A 218 -10.74 19.48 -19.13
N ARG A 219 -10.30 18.32 -18.63
CA ARG A 219 -11.09 17.08 -18.69
C ARG A 219 -10.80 16.14 -17.54
N HIS A 220 -11.67 15.18 -17.34
CA HIS A 220 -11.50 14.09 -16.39
C HIS A 220 -10.87 12.85 -17.04
N LYS A 221 -10.08 12.12 -16.27
CA LYS A 221 -9.59 10.78 -16.54
C LYS A 221 -10.16 9.85 -15.48
N THR A 222 -11.09 8.96 -15.86
CA THR A 222 -11.93 8.18 -14.93
C THR A 222 -11.77 6.67 -15.07
N ASN A 223 -10.87 6.20 -15.92
CA ASN A 223 -10.74 4.80 -16.29
C ASN A 223 -9.39 4.18 -15.91
N GLU A 224 -8.69 4.77 -14.93
CA GLU A 224 -7.38 4.28 -14.51
C GLU A 224 -7.38 3.75 -13.08
N ILE A 225 -6.57 2.72 -12.89
CA ILE A 225 -6.23 2.19 -11.59
C ILE A 225 -4.76 2.51 -11.33
N VAL A 226 -4.47 3.08 -10.18
CA VAL A 226 -3.11 3.33 -9.72
C VAL A 226 -2.74 2.28 -8.69
N ILE A 227 -1.74 1.44 -9.02
CA ILE A 227 -1.17 0.48 -8.08
C ILE A 227 -0.07 1.16 -7.28
N MET A 228 -0.07 0.95 -5.97
CA MET A 228 0.88 1.55 -5.04
C MET A 228 1.46 0.51 -4.08
N ARG A 229 2.73 0.69 -3.75
CA ARG A 229 3.48 -0.08 -2.74
C ARG A 229 4.56 0.81 -2.13
N PRO A 230 5.24 0.39 -1.05
CA PRO A 230 6.44 1.09 -0.58
C PRO A 230 7.47 1.25 -1.71
N HIS A 231 8.19 2.37 -1.69
CA HIS A 231 9.29 2.61 -2.62
C HIS A 231 10.42 1.62 -2.35
N ILE A 232 11.22 1.35 -3.39
CA ILE A 232 12.38 0.46 -3.28
C ILE A 232 13.67 1.27 -3.26
N SER A 233 14.68 0.69 -2.65
CA SER A 233 16.08 1.10 -2.80
C SER A 233 16.79 0.09 -3.68
N ALA A 234 17.48 0.55 -4.70
CA ALA A 234 18.16 -0.29 -5.68
C ALA A 234 19.62 0.11 -5.79
N ILE A 235 20.55 -0.85 -5.73
CA ILE A 235 21.99 -0.62 -5.81
C ILE A 235 22.57 -1.21 -7.09
N VAL A 236 23.06 -0.34 -7.96
CA VAL A 236 23.85 -0.72 -9.12
C VAL A 236 25.31 -0.85 -8.69
N ALA A 237 25.72 -2.07 -8.37
CA ALA A 237 27.09 -2.40 -8.02
C ALA A 237 27.85 -2.83 -9.27
N TYR A 238 28.83 -2.03 -9.69
CA TYR A 238 29.60 -2.27 -10.90
C TYR A 238 31.11 -2.21 -10.64
N CYS A 239 31.88 -2.89 -11.47
CA CYS A 239 33.33 -2.76 -11.51
C CYS A 239 33.78 -2.32 -12.90
N TRP A 240 34.45 -1.18 -12.94
CA TRP A 240 35.09 -0.68 -14.16
C TRP A 240 36.58 -0.63 -13.95
N PRO A 241 37.32 -1.67 -14.36
CA PRO A 241 38.75 -1.75 -14.12
C PRO A 241 39.53 -0.68 -14.92
N SER A 242 40.52 -0.09 -14.28
CA SER A 242 41.39 0.92 -14.92
C SER A 242 42.23 0.37 -16.07
N THR A 243 42.44 -0.95 -16.11
CA THR A 243 43.13 -1.66 -17.19
C THR A 243 42.13 -2.31 -18.12
N ARG A 244 42.03 -1.87 -19.35
CA ARG A 244 41.14 -2.43 -20.36
C ARG A 244 41.53 -3.84 -20.74
N LEU A 245 40.59 -4.78 -20.63
CA LEU A 245 40.80 -6.17 -21.06
C LEU A 245 40.28 -6.41 -22.49
N SER A 246 39.40 -5.54 -22.98
CA SER A 246 38.79 -5.56 -24.32
C SER A 246 38.84 -4.18 -24.96
N THR A 247 38.70 -4.12 -26.28
CA THR A 247 38.55 -2.88 -27.05
C THR A 247 37.16 -2.26 -26.85
N SER A 248 36.14 -3.08 -26.51
CA SER A 248 34.80 -2.62 -26.14
C SER A 248 34.75 -2.26 -24.68
N VAL A 249 34.29 -1.06 -24.38
CA VAL A 249 34.05 -0.61 -22.99
C VAL A 249 32.97 -1.45 -22.34
N LEU A 250 31.94 -1.85 -23.09
CA LEU A 250 30.81 -2.65 -22.60
C LEU A 250 31.26 -4.04 -22.09
N ASP A 251 32.32 -4.62 -22.68
CA ASP A 251 32.90 -5.89 -22.23
C ASP A 251 33.76 -5.74 -20.97
N ASN A 252 34.17 -4.51 -20.63
CA ASN A 252 35.03 -4.23 -19.47
C ASN A 252 34.25 -3.82 -18.22
N VAL A 253 32.98 -3.46 -18.34
CA VAL A 253 32.13 -3.09 -17.19
C VAL A 253 31.37 -4.31 -16.72
N GLU A 254 31.71 -4.78 -15.55
CA GLU A 254 30.98 -5.87 -14.87
C GLU A 254 29.94 -5.30 -13.92
N VAL A 255 28.76 -5.88 -13.91
CA VAL A 255 27.64 -5.50 -13.03
C VAL A 255 27.22 -6.71 -12.22
N ALA A 256 27.09 -6.54 -10.91
CA ALA A 256 26.52 -7.55 -10.03
C ALA A 256 25.00 -7.41 -10.03
N ILE A 257 24.32 -8.52 -10.23
CA ILE A 257 22.86 -8.63 -10.19
C ILE A 257 22.45 -9.83 -9.36
N VAL A 258 21.20 -9.90 -8.99
CA VAL A 258 20.59 -11.04 -8.32
C VAL A 258 19.57 -11.69 -9.24
N LYS A 259 19.54 -13.01 -9.21
CA LYS A 259 18.57 -13.86 -9.89
C LYS A 259 17.57 -14.36 -8.87
N GLU A 260 16.29 -14.08 -9.09
CA GLU A 260 15.21 -14.51 -8.21
C GLU A 260 14.00 -15.02 -9.01
N PHE A 261 13.29 -16.03 -8.48
CA PHE A 261 12.02 -16.46 -9.02
C PHE A 261 10.94 -15.40 -8.75
N ARG A 262 10.33 -14.90 -9.81
CA ARG A 262 9.25 -13.91 -9.72
C ARG A 262 7.97 -14.47 -10.36
N SER A 263 6.93 -14.66 -9.55
CA SER A 263 5.65 -15.18 -10.03
C SER A 263 5.04 -14.41 -11.22
N PRO A 264 5.20 -13.07 -11.35
CA PRO A 264 4.73 -12.33 -12.52
C PRO A 264 5.55 -12.59 -13.80
N ALA A 265 6.73 -13.18 -13.70
CA ALA A 265 7.56 -13.42 -14.88
C ALA A 265 6.88 -14.40 -15.85
N SER A 266 6.81 -14.00 -17.12
CA SER A 266 6.12 -14.76 -18.18
C SER A 266 7.06 -15.23 -19.30
N VAL A 267 8.37 -15.17 -19.06
CA VAL A 267 9.41 -15.54 -20.01
C VAL A 267 10.46 -16.43 -19.36
N GLY A 268 11.16 -17.21 -20.16
CA GLY A 268 12.27 -18.07 -19.72
C GLY A 268 11.86 -19.09 -18.67
N ASP A 269 12.63 -19.19 -17.61
CA ASP A 269 12.44 -20.09 -16.45
C ASP A 269 11.70 -19.41 -15.28
N CYS A 270 11.13 -18.23 -15.50
CA CYS A 270 10.47 -17.38 -14.50
C CYS A 270 11.41 -16.81 -13.42
N PHE A 271 12.73 -16.88 -13.65
CA PHE A 271 13.70 -16.14 -12.84
C PHE A 271 14.02 -14.82 -13.49
N ILE A 272 13.84 -13.74 -12.76
CA ILE A 272 14.19 -12.38 -13.20
C ILE A 272 15.59 -12.05 -12.67
N ARG A 273 16.34 -11.27 -13.45
CA ARG A 273 17.61 -10.69 -13.08
C ARG A 273 17.42 -9.22 -12.76
N GLU A 274 17.68 -8.86 -11.53
CA GLU A 274 17.42 -7.53 -10.95
C GLU A 274 18.70 -6.97 -10.32
N VAL A 275 18.79 -5.65 -10.20
CA VAL A 275 19.82 -5.08 -9.32
C VAL A 275 19.41 -5.36 -7.86
N PRO A 276 20.35 -5.66 -6.96
CA PRO A 276 20.05 -5.87 -5.54
C PRO A 276 19.27 -4.71 -4.95
N GLY A 277 18.23 -5.02 -4.18
CA GLY A 277 17.41 -4.00 -3.55
C GLY A 277 16.00 -4.43 -3.17
N GLY A 278 15.40 -3.67 -2.29
CA GLY A 278 14.07 -3.98 -1.77
C GLY A 278 13.40 -2.79 -1.11
N SER A 279 12.29 -3.05 -0.41
CA SER A 279 11.47 -2.03 0.22
C SER A 279 11.32 -2.27 1.72
N SER A 280 11.50 -1.21 2.53
CA SER A 280 11.20 -1.28 3.95
C SER A 280 9.74 -0.98 4.23
N LEU A 281 9.10 -1.82 5.04
CA LEU A 281 7.78 -1.54 5.63
C LEU A 281 7.88 -0.71 6.92
N LYS A 282 9.08 -0.50 7.45
CA LYS A 282 9.30 0.32 8.65
C LYS A 282 9.26 1.80 8.26
N PRO A 283 8.42 2.63 8.91
CA PRO A 283 8.38 4.06 8.64
C PRO A 283 9.71 4.75 8.93
N GLY A 284 10.12 5.68 8.05
CA GLY A 284 11.26 6.56 8.28
C GLY A 284 12.64 5.91 8.12
N VAL A 285 12.72 4.72 7.56
CA VAL A 285 14.02 4.13 7.19
C VAL A 285 14.64 4.94 6.05
N ASP A 286 15.92 5.31 6.19
CA ASP A 286 16.67 5.97 5.14
C ASP A 286 16.80 5.02 3.92
N PRO A 287 16.42 5.45 2.70
CA PRO A 287 16.54 4.60 1.51
C PRO A 287 17.95 4.10 1.23
N ARG A 288 18.99 4.86 1.59
CA ARG A 288 20.38 4.47 1.44
C ARG A 288 20.73 3.30 2.37
N GLU A 289 20.39 3.41 3.63
CA GLU A 289 20.61 2.36 4.64
C GLU A 289 19.81 1.09 4.29
N ASN A 290 18.55 1.27 3.84
CA ASN A 290 17.75 0.14 3.35
C ASN A 290 18.45 -0.57 2.18
N GLY A 291 18.96 0.18 1.21
CA GLY A 291 19.67 -0.40 0.06
C GLY A 291 20.91 -1.20 0.48
N VAL A 292 21.70 -0.71 1.44
CA VAL A 292 22.89 -1.44 1.97
C VAL A 292 22.45 -2.76 2.62
N HIS A 293 21.41 -2.71 3.43
CA HIS A 293 20.89 -3.91 4.11
C HIS A 293 20.42 -4.97 3.11
N GLU A 294 19.61 -4.57 2.14
CA GLU A 294 19.10 -5.46 1.08
C GLU A 294 20.26 -6.04 0.25
N PHE A 295 21.25 -5.19 -0.09
CA PHE A 295 22.42 -5.65 -0.85
C PHE A 295 23.19 -6.74 -0.11
N GLU A 296 23.46 -6.57 1.19
CA GLU A 296 24.13 -7.57 2.01
C GLU A 296 23.31 -8.85 2.16
N GLU A 297 21.99 -8.72 2.36
CA GLU A 297 21.08 -9.84 2.49
C GLU A 297 20.98 -10.69 1.23
N GLU A 298 20.89 -10.05 0.07
CA GLU A 298 20.73 -10.72 -1.23
C GLU A 298 22.03 -11.21 -1.84
N THR A 299 23.19 -10.65 -1.44
CA THR A 299 24.49 -10.98 -2.05
C THR A 299 25.48 -11.64 -1.10
N GLY A 300 25.27 -11.56 0.21
CA GLY A 300 26.21 -11.99 1.24
C GLY A 300 27.47 -11.11 1.34
N VAL A 301 27.52 -9.95 0.67
CA VAL A 301 28.67 -9.04 0.66
C VAL A 301 28.26 -7.68 1.22
N ALA A 302 28.95 -7.22 2.26
CA ALA A 302 28.70 -5.91 2.85
C ALA A 302 29.36 -4.78 2.04
N ILE A 303 28.67 -3.64 1.97
CA ILE A 303 29.20 -2.38 1.41
C ILE A 303 28.91 -1.24 2.39
N GLU A 304 29.78 -0.21 2.39
CA GLU A 304 29.60 0.95 3.25
C GLU A 304 28.63 1.97 2.62
N ALA A 305 27.68 2.48 3.39
CA ALA A 305 26.64 3.40 2.91
C ALA A 305 27.20 4.71 2.35
N ASP A 306 28.31 5.20 2.88
CA ASP A 306 28.98 6.43 2.45
C ASP A 306 29.59 6.34 1.04
N ARG A 307 29.84 5.12 0.55
CA ARG A 307 30.34 4.86 -0.81
C ARG A 307 29.25 4.95 -1.88
N LEU A 308 27.98 4.89 -1.46
CA LEU A 308 26.86 4.93 -2.40
C LEU A 308 26.68 6.32 -3.01
N GLU A 309 26.76 6.42 -4.30
CA GLU A 309 26.42 7.62 -5.06
C GLU A 309 24.94 7.61 -5.41
N PHE A 310 24.19 8.59 -4.95
CA PHE A 310 22.76 8.74 -5.29
C PHE A 310 22.58 9.15 -6.76
N LYS A 311 21.86 8.36 -7.53
CA LYS A 311 21.60 8.57 -8.97
C LYS A 311 20.18 9.10 -9.26
N GLY A 312 19.38 9.28 -8.22
CA GLY A 312 18.06 9.87 -8.33
C GLY A 312 16.93 8.92 -8.01
N VAL A 313 15.71 9.45 -8.12
CA VAL A 313 14.46 8.70 -7.93
C VAL A 313 13.81 8.51 -9.29
N ARG A 314 13.33 7.29 -9.59
CA ARG A 314 12.69 6.96 -10.87
C ARG A 314 11.45 6.11 -10.64
N GLN A 315 10.38 6.44 -11.35
CA GLN A 315 9.18 5.61 -11.43
C GLN A 315 9.45 4.40 -12.35
N LEU A 316 9.11 3.20 -11.90
CA LEU A 316 9.48 1.97 -12.62
C LEU A 316 8.46 1.56 -13.68
N ALA A 317 7.16 1.74 -13.40
CA ALA A 317 6.06 1.34 -14.30
C ALA A 317 4.99 2.43 -14.37
N GLY A 318 5.32 3.58 -14.96
CA GLY A 318 4.50 4.80 -14.94
C GLY A 318 3.10 4.70 -15.54
N THR A 319 2.81 3.64 -16.29
CA THR A 319 1.47 3.36 -16.84
C THR A 319 0.60 2.49 -15.91
N LEU A 320 1.14 1.99 -14.81
CA LEU A 320 0.46 1.05 -13.93
C LEU A 320 0.62 1.39 -12.46
N SER A 321 1.84 1.76 -12.06
CA SER A 321 2.21 1.91 -10.65
C SER A 321 2.88 3.25 -10.38
N SER A 322 2.58 3.85 -9.23
CA SER A 322 3.19 5.11 -8.78
C SER A 322 4.44 4.93 -7.93
N HIS A 323 4.85 3.70 -7.62
CA HIS A 323 6.03 3.50 -6.77
C HIS A 323 7.33 3.85 -7.51
N HIS A 324 8.33 4.27 -6.74
CA HIS A 324 9.62 4.70 -7.24
C HIS A 324 10.75 3.80 -6.74
N ALA A 325 11.87 3.81 -7.47
CA ALA A 325 13.16 3.32 -7.01
C ALA A 325 14.07 4.50 -6.64
N HIS A 326 14.65 4.45 -5.45
CA HIS A 326 15.81 5.26 -5.06
C HIS A 326 17.05 4.53 -5.57
N VAL A 327 17.64 5.03 -6.65
CA VAL A 327 18.74 4.37 -7.33
C VAL A 327 20.06 4.90 -6.80
N TYR A 328 20.91 3.99 -6.36
CA TYR A 328 22.27 4.25 -5.94
C TYR A 328 23.26 3.47 -6.82
N ALA A 329 24.48 3.97 -6.94
CA ALA A 329 25.55 3.28 -7.62
C ALA A 329 26.76 3.14 -6.69
N VAL A 330 27.51 2.04 -6.85
CA VAL A 330 28.82 1.85 -6.22
C VAL A 330 29.81 1.25 -7.21
N ASN A 331 30.96 1.91 -7.38
CA ASN A 331 32.07 1.35 -8.13
C ASN A 331 32.89 0.46 -7.20
N LEU A 332 32.87 -0.83 -7.47
CA LEU A 332 33.62 -1.85 -6.74
C LEU A 332 35.02 -1.99 -7.26
N SER A 333 35.97 -2.24 -6.38
CA SER A 333 37.32 -2.68 -6.78
C SER A 333 37.29 -4.11 -7.35
N ILE A 334 38.31 -4.48 -8.09
CA ILE A 334 38.48 -5.86 -8.64
C ILE A 334 38.40 -6.92 -7.53
N PRO A 335 39.04 -6.75 -6.33
CA PRO A 335 38.89 -7.70 -5.24
C PRO A 335 37.45 -7.82 -4.71
N GLU A 336 36.68 -6.71 -4.62
CA GLU A 336 35.28 -6.71 -4.16
C GLU A 336 34.37 -7.40 -5.18
N MET A 337 34.49 -7.09 -6.46
CA MET A 337 33.80 -7.84 -7.52
C MET A 337 34.22 -9.33 -7.51
N GLY A 338 35.48 -9.62 -7.22
CA GLY A 338 35.94 -10.99 -7.02
C GLY A 338 35.35 -11.69 -5.81
N ALA A 339 34.95 -10.95 -4.78
CA ALA A 339 34.17 -11.50 -3.64
C ALA A 339 32.75 -11.88 -4.07
N LEU A 340 32.03 -11.01 -4.78
CA LEU A 340 30.73 -11.32 -5.35
C LEU A 340 30.74 -12.52 -6.29
N LYS A 341 31.76 -12.64 -7.14
CA LYS A 341 31.96 -13.81 -8.02
C LYS A 341 32.12 -15.13 -7.25
N LYS A 342 32.59 -15.12 -6.01
CA LYS A 342 32.65 -16.32 -5.15
C LYS A 342 31.30 -16.70 -4.54
N GLU A 343 30.35 -15.78 -4.56
CA GLU A 343 28.99 -16.02 -4.10
C GLU A 343 28.06 -16.53 -5.24
N VAL A 344 28.53 -16.48 -6.50
CA VAL A 344 27.77 -17.01 -7.65
C VAL A 344 27.37 -18.47 -7.41
N GLY A 345 26.08 -18.77 -7.58
CA GLY A 345 25.51 -20.09 -7.40
C GLY A 345 25.20 -20.47 -5.95
N LYS A 346 25.52 -19.61 -4.98
CA LYS A 346 25.08 -19.78 -3.60
C LYS A 346 23.72 -19.09 -3.43
N MET A 347 22.89 -19.64 -2.56
CA MET A 347 21.61 -19.08 -2.18
C MET A 347 21.78 -18.08 -1.06
N HIS A 348 21.20 -16.91 -1.22
CA HIS A 348 21.08 -15.84 -0.26
C HIS A 348 19.61 -15.47 -0.04
N GLY A 349 19.33 -14.46 0.77
CA GLY A 349 17.99 -14.01 1.15
C GLY A 349 17.55 -14.53 2.50
N VAL A 350 16.33 -14.18 2.91
CA VAL A 350 15.76 -14.52 4.23
C VAL A 350 15.02 -15.84 4.15
N ALA A 351 15.54 -16.86 4.84
CA ALA A 351 14.95 -18.21 4.84
C ALA A 351 13.50 -18.25 5.33
N GLU A 352 13.09 -17.26 6.16
CA GLU A 352 11.75 -17.16 6.75
C GLU A 352 10.73 -16.53 5.79
N ASP A 353 11.16 -15.74 4.79
CA ASP A 353 10.29 -14.99 3.87
C ASP A 353 10.13 -15.67 2.50
N THR A 354 10.64 -16.88 2.31
CA THR A 354 10.64 -17.59 1.01
C THR A 354 11.41 -16.87 -0.11
N GLU A 355 12.12 -15.79 0.17
CA GLU A 355 12.99 -15.11 -0.76
C GLU A 355 14.32 -15.86 -0.91
N GLN A 356 14.60 -16.29 -2.13
CA GLN A 356 15.82 -17.01 -2.47
C GLN A 356 16.47 -16.34 -3.66
N THR A 357 17.57 -15.65 -3.40
CA THR A 357 18.33 -14.93 -4.42
C THR A 357 19.66 -15.64 -4.71
N TYR A 358 20.13 -15.46 -5.93
CA TYR A 358 21.39 -16.01 -6.40
C TYR A 358 22.19 -14.90 -7.06
N VAL A 359 23.41 -14.69 -6.60
CA VAL A 359 24.31 -13.70 -7.22
C VAL A 359 24.73 -14.16 -8.62
N GLU A 360 24.66 -13.25 -9.57
CA GLU A 360 25.22 -13.38 -10.91
C GLU A 360 26.02 -12.12 -11.24
N VAL A 361 27.06 -12.27 -12.06
CA VAL A 361 27.89 -11.15 -12.53
C VAL A 361 27.95 -11.21 -14.04
N TYR A 362 27.57 -10.15 -14.70
CA TYR A 362 27.59 -10.03 -16.15
C TYR A 362 28.36 -8.81 -16.59
N THR A 363 28.96 -8.88 -17.77
CA THR A 363 29.41 -7.67 -18.47
C THR A 363 28.18 -6.87 -18.93
N LEU A 364 28.36 -5.57 -19.11
CA LEU A 364 27.29 -4.74 -19.66
C LEU A 364 26.88 -5.20 -21.08
N ALA A 365 27.82 -5.70 -21.87
CA ALA A 365 27.54 -6.29 -23.19
C ALA A 365 26.59 -7.50 -23.08
N GLU A 366 26.82 -8.42 -22.14
CA GLU A 366 25.96 -9.57 -21.91
C GLU A 366 24.55 -9.19 -21.43
N LEU A 367 24.44 -8.13 -20.61
CA LEU A 367 23.13 -7.64 -20.14
C LEU A 367 22.32 -6.96 -21.27
N LEU A 368 23.01 -6.36 -22.25
CA LEU A 368 22.37 -5.70 -23.40
C LEU A 368 22.14 -6.65 -24.58
N ASP A 369 22.61 -7.90 -24.52
CA ASP A 369 22.40 -8.87 -25.56
C ASP A 369 20.91 -9.22 -25.66
N GLU A 370 20.34 -9.15 -26.88
CA GLU A 370 18.95 -9.46 -27.15
C GLU A 370 18.55 -10.90 -26.83
N THR A 371 19.53 -11.79 -26.69
CA THR A 371 19.33 -13.20 -26.28
C THR A 371 19.21 -13.37 -24.77
N ASN A 372 19.39 -12.31 -23.97
CA ASN A 372 19.18 -12.32 -22.51
C ASN A 372 17.76 -11.85 -22.15
N PRO A 373 16.73 -12.72 -22.21
CA PRO A 373 15.33 -12.31 -22.07
C PRO A 373 14.89 -12.09 -20.62
N LEU A 374 15.77 -12.36 -19.64
CA LEU A 374 15.39 -12.45 -18.23
C LEU A 374 15.70 -11.19 -17.42
N THR A 375 16.34 -10.19 -18.04
CA THR A 375 16.56 -8.87 -17.46
C THR A 375 15.48 -7.93 -17.95
N ASP A 376 14.68 -7.37 -17.04
CA ASP A 376 13.62 -6.45 -17.43
C ASP A 376 14.14 -5.06 -17.83
N TRP A 377 13.31 -4.28 -18.53
CA TRP A 377 13.68 -2.95 -18.99
C TRP A 377 13.90 -1.94 -17.87
N SER A 378 13.24 -2.08 -16.72
CA SER A 378 13.44 -1.18 -15.58
C SER A 378 14.81 -1.40 -14.95
N THR A 379 15.24 -2.65 -14.83
CA THR A 379 16.60 -3.02 -14.37
C THR A 379 17.68 -2.50 -15.33
N LEU A 380 17.53 -2.73 -16.63
CA LEU A 380 18.46 -2.17 -17.62
C LEU A 380 18.50 -0.65 -17.57
N GLY A 381 17.34 -0.01 -17.45
CA GLY A 381 17.23 1.44 -17.31
C GLY A 381 17.94 1.98 -16.07
N MET A 382 17.85 1.31 -14.93
CA MET A 382 18.56 1.68 -13.70
C MET A 382 20.06 1.52 -13.86
N ILE A 383 20.54 0.41 -14.43
CA ILE A 383 21.96 0.16 -14.69
C ILE A 383 22.52 1.26 -15.59
N LEU A 384 21.91 1.50 -16.75
CA LEU A 384 22.39 2.51 -17.72
C LEU A 384 22.38 3.93 -17.14
N ALA A 385 21.37 4.28 -16.33
CA ALA A 385 21.28 5.59 -15.69
C ALA A 385 22.27 5.78 -14.53
N ALA A 386 22.75 4.70 -13.94
CA ALA A 386 23.66 4.72 -12.80
C ALA A 386 25.13 4.76 -13.17
N LEU A 387 25.47 4.21 -14.34
CA LEU A 387 26.87 4.18 -14.81
C LEU A 387 27.39 5.58 -15.15
N PRO A 388 28.70 5.84 -14.97
CA PRO A 388 29.32 7.08 -15.40
C PRO A 388 29.18 7.29 -16.92
N ALA A 389 29.01 8.53 -17.33
CA ALA A 389 28.91 8.87 -18.76
C ALA A 389 30.09 8.40 -19.60
N ASP A 390 31.28 8.40 -19.01
CA ASP A 390 32.52 7.97 -19.65
C ASP A 390 32.48 6.51 -20.16
N VAL A 391 31.61 5.68 -19.57
CA VAL A 391 31.38 4.30 -20.03
C VAL A 391 30.83 4.29 -21.47
N PHE A 392 30.10 5.33 -21.88
CA PHE A 392 29.39 5.39 -23.16
C PHE A 392 30.08 6.29 -24.21
N TYR A 393 31.03 7.16 -23.80
CA TYR A 393 31.62 8.17 -24.66
C TYR A 393 33.12 8.00 -24.88
N HIS A 394 33.66 6.80 -24.64
CA HIS A 394 35.05 6.53 -24.99
C HIS A 394 35.19 6.19 -26.48
N GLU A 395 35.82 7.10 -27.23
CA GLU A 395 36.42 6.84 -28.56
C GLU A 395 37.63 5.93 -28.50
#